data_0a0b6bfe322308f5e5f9ad01cab77d36
#
_entry.id   0a0b6bfe322308f5e5f9ad01cab77d36
#
_cell.length_a   1.000
_cell.length_b   1.000
_cell.length_c   1.000
_cell.angle_alpha   90.00
_cell.angle_beta   90.00
_cell.angle_gamma   90.00
#
_symmetry.space_group_name_H-M   'P 1'
#
loop_
_entity.id
_entity.type
_entity.pdbx_description
1 polymer ?
#
loop_
_entity_poly.entity_id
_entity_poly.type
_entity_poly.pdbx_seq_one_letter_code
_entity_poly.pdbx_strand_id
1 'polypeptide(L)'
;DGEDRTELNQDRKGVARRLEAEEMAGQQHMGGGRDGNELREAFDKAKDDSTFYLPPEVFDNSEFKRGMKLFLSPDGKAARMIITHDGDPATTEGISHIDPIRQSAEEALKGTPLAGSSIYIAGTASGFMDARDMANYDLMIVVIAAISLILLIMVIITRSLVAALVIVGTVVLSLGASFGLSVLIWQHLLGIQLYWIVLALAIIILLAVGSDYNLLVISRLKEEIGAGLNTGLIRTMAGTGSVVTAAGLVFAFTMCGFIFGELMVLGQIGTTIGLGLMFDTLIVRSFMTPSIAALLGRWFWWPLKVRPRPASTMLRPYGTRPSVRSLLH
;
A
#
# COMPACT_ATOMS: atom_id res chain seq x y z
N ASP A 1 -23.14 -32.12 4.95
CA ASP A 1 -21.89 -31.28 4.81
C ASP A 1 -20.62 -32.10 4.56
N GLY A 2 -20.64 -33.43 4.68
CA GLY A 2 -19.50 -34.31 4.43
C GLY A 2 -19.43 -34.88 3.03
N GLU A 3 -20.58 -35.10 2.38
CA GLU A 3 -20.67 -35.69 1.04
C GLU A 3 -20.25 -34.71 -0.07
N ASP A 4 -20.58 -33.45 0.06
CA ASP A 4 -20.29 -32.42 -0.93
C ASP A 4 -18.76 -32.14 -1.06
N ARG A 5 -18.00 -32.25 0.03
CA ARG A 5 -16.53 -32.14 0.00
C ARG A 5 -15.82 -33.33 -0.64
N THR A 6 -16.45 -34.48 -0.61
CA THR A 6 -15.87 -35.70 -1.19
C THR A 6 -16.05 -35.72 -2.71
N GLU A 7 -17.19 -35.27 -3.21
CA GLU A 7 -17.45 -35.13 -4.65
C GLU A 7 -16.57 -34.04 -5.28
N LEU A 8 -16.39 -32.86 -4.63
CA LEU A 8 -15.51 -31.81 -5.10
C LEU A 8 -14.02 -32.23 -5.17
N ASN A 9 -13.61 -33.11 -4.24
CA ASN A 9 -12.23 -33.61 -4.22
C ASN A 9 -12.01 -34.76 -5.24
N GLN A 10 -13.06 -35.49 -5.59
CA GLN A 10 -13.01 -36.49 -6.69
C GLN A 10 -12.99 -35.79 -8.04
N ASP A 11 -13.74 -34.71 -8.20
CA ASP A 11 -13.78 -33.95 -9.46
C ASP A 11 -12.45 -33.24 -9.73
N ARG A 12 -11.81 -32.66 -8.70
CA ARG A 12 -10.45 -32.10 -8.80
C ARG A 12 -9.40 -33.16 -9.18
N LYS A 13 -9.47 -34.35 -8.62
CA LYS A 13 -8.56 -35.44 -8.99
C LYS A 13 -8.84 -35.95 -10.40
N GLY A 14 -10.09 -35.90 -10.85
CA GLY A 14 -10.49 -36.25 -12.21
C GLY A 14 -9.96 -35.25 -13.24
N VAL A 15 -10.02 -33.94 -12.95
CA VAL A 15 -9.48 -32.88 -13.80
C VAL A 15 -7.95 -32.93 -13.84
N ALA A 16 -7.28 -33.14 -12.69
CA ALA A 16 -5.82 -33.26 -12.64
C ALA A 16 -5.32 -34.46 -13.48
N ARG A 17 -6.01 -35.62 -13.36
CA ARG A 17 -5.65 -36.78 -14.18
C ARG A 17 -5.91 -36.59 -15.69
N ARG A 18 -6.94 -35.81 -16.07
CA ARG A 18 -7.15 -35.45 -17.49
C ARG A 18 -6.08 -34.51 -18.01
N LEU A 19 -5.66 -33.51 -17.24
CA LEU A 19 -4.57 -32.62 -17.61
C LEU A 19 -3.24 -33.37 -17.71
N GLU A 20 -2.92 -34.25 -16.78
CA GLU A 20 -1.73 -35.12 -16.86
C GLU A 20 -1.81 -36.10 -18.06
N ALA A 21 -2.98 -36.59 -18.38
CA ALA A 21 -3.17 -37.49 -19.55
C ALA A 21 -3.08 -36.72 -20.89
N GLU A 22 -3.59 -35.48 -20.94
CA GLU A 22 -3.44 -34.60 -22.09
C GLU A 22 -1.99 -34.12 -22.26
N GLU A 23 -1.28 -33.86 -21.16
CA GLU A 23 0.12 -33.51 -21.17
C GLU A 23 1.01 -34.70 -21.60
N MET A 24 0.71 -35.90 -21.10
CA MET A 24 1.38 -37.14 -21.57
C MET A 24 1.02 -37.50 -23.00
N ALA A 25 -0.22 -37.29 -23.45
CA ALA A 25 -0.62 -37.50 -24.85
C ALA A 25 0.02 -36.48 -25.79
N GLY A 26 0.17 -35.21 -25.31
CA GLY A 26 0.93 -34.18 -26.03
C GLY A 26 2.43 -34.53 -26.14
N GLN A 27 3.00 -35.11 -25.09
CA GLN A 27 4.39 -35.60 -25.10
C GLN A 27 4.57 -36.84 -25.98
N GLN A 28 3.57 -37.73 -26.07
CA GLN A 28 3.62 -38.89 -26.96
C GLN A 28 3.39 -38.53 -28.42
N HIS A 29 2.66 -37.48 -28.75
CA HIS A 29 2.49 -37.00 -30.13
C HIS A 29 3.65 -36.17 -30.67
N MET A 30 4.54 -35.70 -29.79
CA MET A 30 5.82 -35.07 -30.17
C MET A 30 6.94 -36.08 -30.31
N GLY A 31 6.69 -37.34 -30.12
CA GLY A 31 7.73 -38.37 -30.19
C GLY A 31 7.62 -39.24 -31.41
N GLY A 32 8.53 -39.13 -32.33
CA GLY A 32 8.63 -40.23 -33.25
C GLY A 32 9.64 -40.16 -34.36
N GLY A 33 10.43 -39.12 -34.47
CA GLY A 33 11.55 -39.13 -35.39
C GLY A 33 12.88 -38.98 -34.62
N ARG A 34 13.95 -39.59 -35.14
CA ARG A 34 15.33 -39.34 -34.68
C ARG A 34 15.57 -37.84 -34.53
N ASP A 35 15.03 -37.05 -35.45
CA ASP A 35 15.14 -35.59 -35.51
C ASP A 35 14.53 -34.90 -34.28
N GLY A 36 13.45 -35.42 -33.68
CA GLY A 36 12.81 -34.82 -32.53
C GLY A 36 13.59 -35.01 -31.21
N ASN A 37 14.30 -36.14 -31.09
CA ASN A 37 15.14 -36.39 -29.92
C ASN A 37 16.45 -35.60 -29.98
N GLU A 38 17.03 -35.46 -31.17
CA GLU A 38 18.23 -34.65 -31.39
C GLU A 38 17.94 -33.16 -31.12
N LEU A 39 16.77 -32.68 -31.54
CA LEU A 39 16.33 -31.31 -31.26
C LEU A 39 16.17 -31.08 -29.76
N ARG A 40 15.55 -32.04 -29.05
CA ARG A 40 15.34 -31.98 -27.60
C ARG A 40 16.67 -31.97 -26.83
N GLU A 41 17.61 -32.85 -27.21
CA GLU A 41 18.96 -32.85 -26.62
C GLU A 41 19.72 -31.55 -26.92
N ALA A 42 19.56 -31.00 -28.12
CA ALA A 42 20.16 -29.70 -28.45
C ALA A 42 19.59 -28.55 -27.63
N PHE A 43 18.26 -28.52 -27.40
CA PHE A 43 17.62 -27.53 -26.53
C PHE A 43 18.01 -27.71 -25.06
N ASP A 44 18.09 -28.95 -24.57
CA ASP A 44 18.49 -29.22 -23.18
C ASP A 44 19.95 -28.82 -22.93
N LYS A 45 20.84 -29.02 -23.90
CA LYS A 45 22.24 -28.55 -23.82
C LYS A 45 22.35 -27.02 -23.94
N ALA A 46 21.45 -26.41 -24.69
CA ALA A 46 21.43 -24.97 -24.90
C ALA A 46 20.80 -24.16 -23.76
N LYS A 47 20.14 -24.81 -22.83
CA LYS A 47 19.38 -24.17 -21.77
C LYS A 47 20.21 -23.20 -20.92
N ASP A 48 21.50 -23.45 -20.81
CA ASP A 48 22.44 -22.65 -20.03
C ASP A 48 23.51 -21.93 -20.90
N ASP A 49 23.41 -22.01 -22.23
CA ASP A 49 24.37 -21.40 -23.15
C ASP A 49 23.82 -20.13 -23.80
N SER A 50 24.30 -18.97 -23.34
CA SER A 50 23.92 -17.66 -23.87
C SER A 50 24.33 -17.41 -25.33
N THR A 51 25.19 -18.27 -25.90
CA THR A 51 25.66 -18.19 -27.29
C THR A 51 24.95 -19.15 -28.22
N PHE A 52 23.95 -19.88 -27.71
CA PHE A 52 23.20 -20.85 -28.50
C PHE A 52 22.47 -20.19 -29.66
N TYR A 53 22.73 -20.70 -30.84
CA TYR A 53 22.00 -20.30 -32.03
C TYR A 53 21.50 -21.55 -32.78
N LEU A 54 20.31 -21.46 -33.34
CA LEU A 54 19.72 -22.55 -34.11
C LEU A 54 20.32 -22.62 -35.49
N PRO A 55 20.86 -23.79 -35.92
CA PRO A 55 21.32 -23.97 -37.28
C PRO A 55 20.23 -23.69 -38.32
N PRO A 56 20.55 -23.09 -39.49
CA PRO A 56 19.56 -22.77 -40.51
C PRO A 56 18.70 -23.94 -40.96
N GLU A 57 19.25 -25.15 -40.94
CA GLU A 57 18.54 -26.38 -41.33
C GLU A 57 17.34 -26.71 -40.47
N VAL A 58 17.34 -26.27 -39.20
CA VAL A 58 16.21 -26.48 -38.28
C VAL A 58 14.97 -25.72 -38.77
N PHE A 59 15.15 -24.57 -39.40
CA PHE A 59 14.05 -23.77 -39.96
C PHE A 59 13.37 -24.43 -41.17
N ASP A 60 13.93 -25.45 -41.77
CA ASP A 60 13.32 -26.19 -42.86
C ASP A 60 12.45 -27.36 -42.41
N ASN A 61 12.54 -27.75 -41.14
CA ASN A 61 11.69 -28.77 -40.54
C ASN A 61 10.23 -28.30 -40.47
N SER A 62 9.28 -29.13 -40.93
CA SER A 62 7.85 -28.81 -41.00
C SER A 62 7.21 -28.64 -39.64
N GLU A 63 7.65 -29.39 -38.65
CA GLU A 63 7.15 -29.28 -37.25
C GLU A 63 7.66 -27.99 -36.58
N PHE A 64 8.94 -27.65 -36.82
CA PHE A 64 9.50 -26.40 -36.36
C PHE A 64 8.79 -25.19 -37.00
N LYS A 65 8.48 -25.25 -38.29
CA LYS A 65 7.69 -24.21 -38.99
C LYS A 65 6.28 -24.04 -38.40
N ARG A 66 5.65 -25.12 -37.93
CA ARG A 66 4.37 -25.03 -37.22
C ARG A 66 4.53 -24.33 -35.87
N GLY A 67 5.54 -24.71 -35.09
CA GLY A 67 5.85 -24.07 -33.81
C GLY A 67 6.18 -22.58 -33.98
N MET A 68 6.96 -22.24 -35.00
CA MET A 68 7.31 -20.85 -35.33
C MET A 68 6.11 -19.94 -35.60
N LYS A 69 5.01 -20.48 -36.12
CA LYS A 69 3.75 -19.71 -36.30
C LYS A 69 3.16 -19.19 -34.99
N LEU A 70 3.51 -19.76 -33.85
CA LEU A 70 3.09 -19.26 -32.53
C LEU A 70 3.93 -18.04 -32.08
N PHE A 71 5.16 -17.92 -32.63
CA PHE A 71 6.13 -16.91 -32.21
C PHE A 71 6.39 -15.82 -33.26
N LEU A 72 6.08 -16.08 -34.51
CA LEU A 72 6.23 -15.12 -35.61
C LEU A 72 4.88 -14.71 -36.17
N SER A 73 4.75 -13.43 -36.47
CA SER A 73 3.56 -12.92 -37.18
C SER A 73 3.52 -13.48 -38.62
N PRO A 74 2.31 -13.60 -39.23
CA PRO A 74 2.19 -14.12 -40.59
C PRO A 74 2.93 -13.31 -41.64
N ASP A 75 3.14 -12.02 -41.39
CA ASP A 75 3.90 -11.12 -42.31
C ASP A 75 5.39 -11.05 -41.99
N GLY A 76 5.88 -11.82 -41.03
CA GLY A 76 7.28 -11.89 -40.61
C GLY A 76 7.83 -10.61 -39.97
N LYS A 77 6.97 -9.62 -39.65
CA LYS A 77 7.42 -8.32 -39.14
C LYS A 77 7.46 -8.23 -37.61
N ALA A 78 6.88 -9.20 -36.91
CA ALA A 78 6.90 -9.25 -35.47
C ALA A 78 7.24 -10.64 -34.94
N ALA A 79 8.01 -10.69 -33.88
CA ALA A 79 8.32 -11.91 -33.13
C ALA A 79 7.87 -11.75 -31.68
N ARG A 80 7.37 -12.84 -31.09
CA ARG A 80 6.96 -12.93 -29.70
C ARG A 80 7.90 -13.87 -28.94
N MET A 81 8.38 -13.43 -27.82
CA MET A 81 9.06 -14.26 -26.82
C MET A 81 8.17 -14.43 -25.59
N ILE A 82 8.21 -15.59 -24.97
CA ILE A 82 7.54 -15.88 -23.69
C ILE A 82 8.64 -15.98 -22.64
N ILE A 83 8.60 -15.08 -21.67
CA ILE A 83 9.55 -15.03 -20.57
C ILE A 83 8.78 -15.35 -19.31
N THR A 84 9.20 -16.37 -18.58
CA THR A 84 8.65 -16.75 -17.27
C THR A 84 9.68 -16.43 -16.19
N HIS A 85 9.20 -15.95 -15.05
CA HIS A 85 10.02 -15.73 -13.87
C HIS A 85 9.39 -16.44 -12.66
N ASP A 86 10.22 -16.79 -11.69
CA ASP A 86 9.74 -17.32 -10.42
C ASP A 86 9.17 -16.19 -9.57
N GLY A 87 8.17 -16.52 -8.75
CA GLY A 87 7.52 -15.60 -7.81
C GLY A 87 6.22 -14.98 -8.31
N ASP A 88 5.58 -14.23 -7.43
CA ASP A 88 4.28 -13.59 -7.69
C ASP A 88 4.49 -12.30 -8.51
N PRO A 89 3.91 -12.20 -9.72
CA PRO A 89 4.05 -11.03 -10.59
C PRO A 89 3.44 -9.73 -10.00
N ALA A 90 2.58 -9.82 -9.00
CA ALA A 90 1.95 -8.67 -8.37
C ALA A 90 2.77 -8.07 -7.22
N THR A 91 3.88 -8.69 -6.84
CA THR A 91 4.80 -8.15 -5.83
C THR A 91 5.71 -7.08 -6.42
N THR A 92 6.30 -6.28 -5.55
CA THR A 92 7.32 -5.28 -5.96
C THR A 92 8.50 -5.93 -6.66
N GLU A 93 8.90 -7.13 -6.21
CA GLU A 93 9.98 -7.92 -6.82
C GLU A 93 9.60 -8.40 -8.23
N GLY A 94 8.42 -9.05 -8.37
CA GLY A 94 7.93 -9.51 -9.68
C GLY A 94 7.84 -8.39 -10.71
N ILE A 95 7.35 -7.22 -10.30
CA ILE A 95 7.29 -6.03 -11.17
C ILE A 95 8.69 -5.51 -11.52
N SER A 96 9.66 -5.60 -10.63
CA SER A 96 11.03 -5.08 -10.86
C SER A 96 11.80 -5.78 -11.98
N HIS A 97 11.37 -6.96 -12.39
CA HIS A 97 12.00 -7.71 -13.51
C HIS A 97 11.70 -7.10 -14.88
N ILE A 98 10.66 -6.28 -15.03
CA ILE A 98 10.21 -5.76 -16.34
C ILE A 98 11.23 -4.81 -16.98
N ASP A 99 11.76 -3.85 -16.20
CA ASP A 99 12.73 -2.89 -16.73
C ASP A 99 14.06 -3.54 -17.16
N PRO A 100 14.69 -4.44 -16.37
CA PRO A 100 15.85 -5.19 -16.81
C PRO A 100 15.60 -6.03 -18.07
N ILE A 101 14.43 -6.66 -18.20
CA ILE A 101 14.06 -7.42 -19.40
C ILE A 101 14.00 -6.49 -20.61
N ARG A 102 13.38 -5.32 -20.49
CA ARG A 102 13.32 -4.31 -21.55
C ARG A 102 14.71 -3.85 -21.96
N GLN A 103 15.55 -3.49 -20.99
CA GLN A 103 16.92 -3.04 -21.25
C GLN A 103 17.76 -4.12 -21.94
N SER A 104 17.71 -5.36 -21.45
CA SER A 104 18.43 -6.48 -22.07
C SER A 104 17.96 -6.73 -23.50
N ALA A 105 16.66 -6.63 -23.77
CA ALA A 105 16.12 -6.78 -25.11
C ALA A 105 16.59 -5.63 -26.04
N GLU A 106 16.61 -4.40 -25.57
CA GLU A 106 17.11 -3.25 -26.32
C GLU A 106 18.62 -3.37 -26.62
N GLU A 107 19.40 -3.84 -25.64
CA GLU A 107 20.83 -4.06 -25.78
C GLU A 107 21.13 -5.17 -26.79
N ALA A 108 20.38 -6.26 -26.76
CA ALA A 108 20.53 -7.37 -27.68
C ALA A 108 20.25 -6.97 -29.15
N LEU A 109 19.41 -5.96 -29.37
CA LEU A 109 19.11 -5.46 -30.72
C LEU A 109 20.15 -4.46 -31.24
N LYS A 110 20.99 -3.88 -30.41
CA LYS A 110 22.02 -2.90 -30.81
C LYS A 110 23.06 -3.57 -31.71
N GLY A 111 23.34 -2.93 -32.86
CA GLY A 111 24.31 -3.45 -33.82
C GLY A 111 23.80 -4.58 -34.71
N THR A 112 22.56 -4.98 -34.59
CA THR A 112 21.89 -5.97 -35.43
C THR A 112 21.04 -5.30 -36.53
N PRO A 113 20.63 -6.01 -37.57
CA PRO A 113 19.67 -5.50 -38.57
C PRO A 113 18.30 -5.13 -37.96
N LEU A 114 18.01 -5.57 -36.74
CA LEU A 114 16.78 -5.28 -36.00
C LEU A 114 16.94 -4.06 -35.10
N ALA A 115 18.07 -3.36 -35.14
CA ALA A 115 18.25 -2.11 -34.38
C ALA A 115 17.17 -1.10 -34.80
N GLY A 116 16.44 -0.55 -33.81
CA GLY A 116 15.31 0.34 -34.06
C GLY A 116 13.94 -0.34 -34.12
N SER A 117 13.86 -1.66 -33.94
CA SER A 117 12.60 -2.37 -33.77
C SER A 117 11.91 -1.92 -32.42
N SER A 118 10.59 -1.80 -32.46
CA SER A 118 9.81 -1.48 -31.27
C SER A 118 9.64 -2.70 -30.38
N ILE A 119 9.96 -2.56 -29.09
CA ILE A 119 9.81 -3.62 -28.09
C ILE A 119 8.55 -3.35 -27.27
N TYR A 120 7.63 -4.30 -27.26
CA TYR A 120 6.42 -4.28 -26.45
C TYR A 120 6.47 -5.42 -25.45
N ILE A 121 6.32 -5.09 -24.17
CA ILE A 121 6.23 -6.10 -23.11
C ILE A 121 4.79 -6.16 -22.65
N ALA A 122 4.21 -7.34 -22.68
CA ALA A 122 2.83 -7.59 -22.25
C ALA A 122 2.81 -8.82 -21.34
N GLY A 123 1.90 -8.83 -20.39
CA GLY A 123 1.75 -9.93 -19.44
C GLY A 123 1.30 -9.42 -18.07
N THR A 124 1.15 -10.34 -17.13
CA THR A 124 0.61 -10.00 -15.80
C THR A 124 1.51 -9.01 -15.05
N ALA A 125 2.82 -9.23 -15.03
CA ALA A 125 3.75 -8.35 -14.33
C ALA A 125 3.84 -6.95 -14.97
N SER A 126 3.84 -6.84 -16.30
CA SER A 126 3.84 -5.52 -16.96
C SER A 126 2.53 -4.78 -16.76
N GLY A 127 1.39 -5.50 -16.74
CA GLY A 127 0.10 -4.89 -16.41
C GLY A 127 0.04 -4.35 -14.98
N PHE A 128 0.63 -5.05 -14.02
CA PHE A 128 0.77 -4.54 -12.64
C PHE A 128 1.75 -3.37 -12.55
N MET A 129 2.83 -3.36 -13.35
CA MET A 129 3.74 -2.22 -13.44
C MET A 129 3.02 -0.98 -13.95
N ASP A 130 2.30 -1.08 -15.07
CA ASP A 130 1.54 0.04 -15.63
C ASP A 130 0.48 0.54 -14.63
N ALA A 131 -0.25 -0.38 -14.00
CA ALA A 131 -1.25 -0.04 -12.99
C ALA A 131 -0.61 0.66 -11.77
N ARG A 132 0.55 0.19 -11.30
CA ARG A 132 1.30 0.82 -10.20
C ARG A 132 1.76 2.22 -10.56
N ASP A 133 2.32 2.39 -11.75
CA ASP A 133 2.90 3.67 -12.17
C ASP A 133 1.80 4.73 -12.37
N MET A 134 0.66 4.35 -12.94
CA MET A 134 -0.53 5.19 -13.02
C MET A 134 -1.07 5.53 -11.62
N ALA A 135 -1.21 4.51 -10.75
CA ALA A 135 -1.71 4.68 -9.39
C ALA A 135 -0.78 5.56 -8.54
N ASN A 136 0.53 5.46 -8.70
CA ASN A 136 1.50 6.29 -7.97
C ASN A 136 1.35 7.78 -8.33
N TYR A 137 1.13 8.11 -9.60
CA TYR A 137 0.88 9.48 -10.03
C TYR A 137 -0.43 10.02 -9.45
N ASP A 138 -1.50 9.26 -9.59
CA ASP A 138 -2.82 9.62 -9.04
C ASP A 138 -2.76 9.73 -7.51
N LEU A 139 -2.09 8.80 -6.83
CA LEU A 139 -1.91 8.81 -5.39
C LEU A 139 -1.18 10.08 -4.93
N MET A 140 -0.13 10.49 -5.63
CA MET A 140 0.59 11.72 -5.31
C MET A 140 -0.33 12.93 -5.36
N ILE A 141 -1.15 13.05 -6.41
CA ILE A 141 -2.13 14.15 -6.55
C ILE A 141 -3.15 14.08 -5.42
N VAL A 142 -3.72 12.91 -5.16
CA VAL A 142 -4.73 12.71 -4.11
C VAL A 142 -4.17 13.04 -2.74
N VAL A 143 -2.96 12.60 -2.40
CA VAL A 143 -2.31 12.87 -1.11
C VAL A 143 -2.06 14.36 -0.93
N ILE A 144 -1.51 15.04 -1.94
CA ILE A 144 -1.26 16.49 -1.88
C ILE A 144 -2.58 17.25 -1.73
N ALA A 145 -3.60 16.91 -2.51
CA ALA A 145 -4.91 17.54 -2.44
C ALA A 145 -5.57 17.31 -1.08
N ALA A 146 -5.54 16.08 -0.56
CA ALA A 146 -6.13 15.73 0.72
C ALA A 146 -5.42 16.44 1.89
N ILE A 147 -4.08 16.42 1.92
CA ILE A 147 -3.31 17.12 2.95
C ILE A 147 -3.58 18.62 2.90
N SER A 148 -3.64 19.21 1.71
CA SER A 148 -3.95 20.63 1.53
C SER A 148 -5.35 20.98 2.01
N LEU A 149 -6.34 20.13 1.69
CA LEU A 149 -7.72 20.30 2.14
C LEU A 149 -7.85 20.15 3.66
N ILE A 150 -7.21 19.13 4.24
CA ILE A 150 -7.18 18.94 5.70
C ILE A 150 -6.53 20.14 6.38
N LEU A 151 -5.41 20.64 5.86
CA LEU A 151 -4.74 21.82 6.37
C LEU A 151 -5.67 23.04 6.33
N LEU A 152 -6.35 23.26 5.20
CA LEU A 152 -7.31 24.35 5.04
C LEU A 152 -8.45 24.27 6.06
N ILE A 153 -9.07 23.10 6.18
CA ILE A 153 -10.15 22.84 7.14
C ILE A 153 -9.66 23.08 8.57
N MET A 154 -8.48 22.56 8.90
CA MET A 154 -7.88 22.75 10.23
C MET A 154 -7.59 24.21 10.54
N VAL A 155 -7.08 24.99 9.58
CA VAL A 155 -6.88 26.44 9.74
C VAL A 155 -8.20 27.15 9.97
N ILE A 156 -9.26 26.83 9.23
CA ILE A 156 -10.58 27.45 9.39
C ILE A 156 -11.15 27.16 10.78
N ILE A 157 -11.06 25.90 11.23
CA ILE A 157 -11.62 25.48 12.51
C ILE A 157 -10.81 26.02 13.69
N THR A 158 -9.49 25.85 13.66
CA THR A 158 -8.62 26.30 14.77
C THR A 158 -8.45 27.81 14.78
N ARG A 159 -8.55 28.47 13.64
CA ARG A 159 -8.10 29.84 13.39
C ARG A 159 -6.62 30.02 13.77
N SER A 160 -5.85 28.96 13.68
CA SER A 160 -4.42 28.94 14.00
C SER A 160 -3.66 28.18 12.92
N LEU A 161 -2.63 28.81 12.39
CA LEU A 161 -1.75 28.19 11.39
C LEU A 161 -0.84 27.15 12.05
N VAL A 162 -0.30 27.48 13.25
CA VAL A 162 0.64 26.58 13.94
C VAL A 162 -0.06 25.30 14.39
N ALA A 163 -1.25 25.40 14.98
CA ALA A 163 -2.03 24.23 15.36
C ALA A 163 -2.35 23.35 14.16
N ALA A 164 -2.78 23.94 13.05
CA ALA A 164 -3.08 23.18 11.83
C ALA A 164 -1.84 22.46 11.27
N LEU A 165 -0.68 23.15 11.21
CA LEU A 165 0.57 22.54 10.73
C LEU A 165 1.06 21.42 11.64
N VAL A 166 0.97 21.58 12.97
CA VAL A 166 1.33 20.53 13.93
C VAL A 166 0.46 19.31 13.73
N ILE A 167 -0.86 19.48 13.60
CA ILE A 167 -1.79 18.36 13.44
C ILE A 167 -1.53 17.63 12.12
N VAL A 168 -1.41 18.36 11.01
CA VAL A 168 -1.10 17.75 9.71
C VAL A 168 0.27 17.07 9.75
N GLY A 169 1.26 17.68 10.39
CA GLY A 169 2.58 17.08 10.59
C GLY A 169 2.52 15.77 11.38
N THR A 170 1.70 15.69 12.43
CA THR A 170 1.52 14.45 13.20
C THR A 170 0.80 13.36 12.39
N VAL A 171 -0.14 13.74 11.51
CA VAL A 171 -0.79 12.79 10.58
C VAL A 171 0.23 12.20 9.60
N VAL A 172 1.04 13.04 8.98
CA VAL A 172 2.10 12.58 8.04
C VAL A 172 3.10 11.67 8.77
N LEU A 173 3.49 12.03 9.99
CA LEU A 173 4.38 11.18 10.80
C LEU A 173 3.74 9.82 11.13
N SER A 174 2.45 9.82 11.46
CA SER A 174 1.69 8.58 11.72
C SER A 174 1.62 7.68 10.49
N LEU A 175 1.40 8.25 9.30
CA LEU A 175 1.43 7.52 8.04
C LEU A 175 2.81 6.87 7.80
N GLY A 176 3.89 7.64 8.00
CA GLY A 176 5.25 7.12 7.86
C GLY A 176 5.55 5.99 8.85
N ALA A 177 5.14 6.14 10.11
CA ALA A 177 5.30 5.11 11.13
C ALA A 177 4.49 3.84 10.83
N SER A 178 3.24 4.00 10.37
CA SER A 178 2.36 2.90 9.96
C SER A 178 3.01 2.05 8.86
N PHE A 179 3.50 2.71 7.83
CA PHE A 179 4.14 2.05 6.72
C PHE A 179 5.47 1.40 7.13
N GLY A 180 6.28 2.11 7.93
CA GLY A 180 7.54 1.56 8.47
C GLY A 180 7.33 0.32 9.33
N LEU A 181 6.31 0.31 10.20
CA LEU A 181 5.92 -0.86 11.00
C LEU A 181 5.45 -2.02 10.12
N SER A 182 4.69 -1.73 9.07
CA SER A 182 4.23 -2.74 8.12
C SER A 182 5.39 -3.39 7.38
N VAL A 183 6.34 -2.60 6.86
CA VAL A 183 7.56 -3.10 6.22
C VAL A 183 8.37 -3.95 7.18
N LEU A 184 8.54 -3.49 8.42
CA LEU A 184 9.28 -4.22 9.45
C LEU A 184 8.67 -5.59 9.73
N ILE A 185 7.36 -5.66 9.87
CA ILE A 185 6.66 -6.92 10.18
C ILE A 185 6.63 -7.84 8.96
N TRP A 186 6.15 -7.37 7.82
CA TRP A 186 5.95 -8.23 6.66
C TRP A 186 7.25 -8.61 5.96
N GLN A 187 8.15 -7.65 5.70
CA GLN A 187 9.36 -7.91 4.92
C GLN A 187 10.52 -8.42 5.80
N HIS A 188 10.70 -7.85 7.01
CA HIS A 188 11.86 -8.23 7.83
C HIS A 188 11.56 -9.37 8.81
N LEU A 189 10.37 -9.41 9.41
CA LEU A 189 10.03 -10.45 10.39
C LEU A 189 9.46 -11.70 9.72
N LEU A 190 8.52 -11.53 8.77
CA LEU A 190 7.85 -12.63 8.08
C LEU A 190 8.51 -13.03 6.76
N GLY A 191 9.40 -12.20 6.20
CA GLY A 191 10.06 -12.46 4.92
C GLY A 191 9.13 -12.40 3.71
N ILE A 192 7.96 -11.78 3.84
CA ILE A 192 6.93 -11.70 2.80
C ILE A 192 6.93 -10.31 2.19
N GLN A 193 7.05 -10.23 0.88
CA GLN A 193 7.02 -8.97 0.15
C GLN A 193 5.65 -8.31 0.22
N LEU A 194 5.65 -6.99 0.38
CA LEU A 194 4.42 -6.19 0.34
C LEU A 194 3.97 -6.00 -1.11
N TYR A 195 2.68 -6.19 -1.32
CA TYR A 195 2.05 -5.85 -2.60
C TYR A 195 2.05 -4.33 -2.80
N TRP A 196 2.28 -3.90 -4.02
CA TRP A 196 2.37 -2.47 -4.36
C TRP A 196 1.12 -1.65 -3.97
N ILE A 197 -0.07 -2.27 -4.05
CA ILE A 197 -1.34 -1.61 -3.76
C ILE A 197 -1.57 -1.34 -2.25
N VAL A 198 -0.85 -2.05 -1.36
CA VAL A 198 -1.00 -1.91 0.09
C VAL A 198 -0.73 -0.49 0.54
N LEU A 199 0.36 0.11 0.03
CA LEU A 199 0.72 1.49 0.37
C LEU A 199 -0.37 2.48 -0.05
N ALA A 200 -0.85 2.37 -1.29
CA ALA A 200 -1.84 3.29 -1.84
C ALA A 200 -3.15 3.27 -1.03
N LEU A 201 -3.68 2.08 -0.76
CA LEU A 201 -4.92 1.94 0.00
C LEU A 201 -4.75 2.32 1.48
N ALA A 202 -3.64 1.94 2.10
CA ALA A 202 -3.37 2.31 3.49
C ALA A 202 -3.28 3.83 3.67
N ILE A 203 -2.60 4.56 2.77
CA ILE A 203 -2.51 6.03 2.84
C ILE A 203 -3.89 6.66 2.75
N ILE A 204 -4.71 6.26 1.76
CA ILE A 204 -6.04 6.85 1.56
C ILE A 204 -6.92 6.64 2.80
N ILE A 205 -6.96 5.42 3.33
CA ILE A 205 -7.81 5.08 4.47
C ILE A 205 -7.30 5.74 5.76
N LEU A 206 -5.99 5.69 6.03
CA LEU A 206 -5.43 6.28 7.24
C LEU A 206 -5.52 7.81 7.23
N LEU A 207 -5.38 8.44 6.06
CA LEU A 207 -5.53 9.89 5.93
C LEU A 207 -6.99 10.32 6.20
N ALA A 208 -7.96 9.59 5.65
CA ALA A 208 -9.38 9.86 5.86
C ALA A 208 -9.76 9.68 7.34
N VAL A 209 -9.49 8.51 7.91
CA VAL A 209 -9.87 8.17 9.30
C VAL A 209 -9.09 9.00 10.31
N GLY A 210 -7.78 9.20 10.08
CA GLY A 210 -6.93 9.97 10.99
C GLY A 210 -7.34 11.45 11.09
N SER A 211 -7.76 12.05 9.97
CA SER A 211 -8.21 13.45 9.95
C SER A 211 -9.48 13.69 10.76
N ASP A 212 -10.48 12.80 10.67
CA ASP A 212 -11.76 12.94 11.34
C ASP A 212 -11.60 12.93 12.87
N TYR A 213 -10.80 12.02 13.39
CA TYR A 213 -10.55 11.97 14.83
C TYR A 213 -9.75 13.16 15.34
N ASN A 214 -8.80 13.67 14.57
CA ASN A 214 -8.04 14.86 14.92
C ASN A 214 -8.94 16.10 14.97
N LEU A 215 -9.89 16.19 14.04
CA LEU A 215 -10.87 17.24 14.01
C LEU A 215 -11.72 17.29 15.30
N LEU A 216 -12.16 16.11 15.77
CA LEU A 216 -12.95 16.00 17.00
C LEU A 216 -12.16 16.50 18.23
N VAL A 217 -10.92 16.06 18.40
CA VAL A 217 -10.06 16.45 19.53
C VAL A 217 -9.78 17.95 19.51
N ILE A 218 -9.47 18.50 18.34
CA ILE A 218 -9.12 19.91 18.21
C ILE A 218 -10.31 20.84 18.36
N SER A 219 -11.48 20.49 17.84
CA SER A 219 -12.69 21.29 18.09
C SER A 219 -13.01 21.35 19.56
N ARG A 220 -12.88 20.23 20.27
CA ARG A 220 -13.07 20.21 21.73
C ARG A 220 -12.01 21.01 22.48
N LEU A 221 -10.75 20.91 22.07
CA LEU A 221 -9.67 21.71 22.65
C LEU A 221 -9.92 23.21 22.49
N LYS A 222 -10.44 23.63 21.34
CA LYS A 222 -10.81 25.02 21.09
C LYS A 222 -11.95 25.52 21.99
N GLU A 223 -12.94 24.67 22.29
CA GLU A 223 -14.02 24.99 23.20
C GLU A 223 -13.51 25.16 24.64
N GLU A 224 -12.61 24.29 25.09
CA GLU A 224 -12.09 24.28 26.46
C GLU A 224 -10.96 25.30 26.71
N ILE A 225 -10.43 25.95 25.66
CA ILE A 225 -9.30 26.87 25.79
C ILE A 225 -9.59 28.07 26.65
N GLY A 226 -10.88 28.45 26.79
CA GLY A 226 -11.34 29.52 27.67
C GLY A 226 -11.08 29.25 29.16
N ALA A 227 -10.93 27.98 29.55
CA ALA A 227 -10.57 27.58 30.92
C ALA A 227 -9.06 27.72 31.23
N GLY A 228 -8.25 28.12 30.23
CA GLY A 228 -6.80 28.18 30.28
C GLY A 228 -6.16 27.02 29.51
N LEU A 229 -4.94 27.25 29.00
CA LEU A 229 -4.27 26.31 28.07
C LEU A 229 -4.14 24.89 28.66
N ASN A 230 -3.54 24.76 29.85
CA ASN A 230 -3.30 23.45 30.47
C ASN A 230 -4.60 22.79 30.92
N THR A 231 -5.50 23.58 31.57
CA THR A 231 -6.78 23.08 32.02
C THR A 231 -7.67 22.65 30.85
N GLY A 232 -7.70 23.43 29.78
CA GLY A 232 -8.40 23.11 28.54
C GLY A 232 -7.91 21.82 27.93
N LEU A 233 -6.59 21.63 27.88
CA LEU A 233 -5.98 20.41 27.36
C LEU A 233 -6.36 19.17 28.18
N ILE A 234 -6.25 19.25 29.52
CA ILE A 234 -6.64 18.16 30.44
C ILE A 234 -8.13 17.81 30.29
N ARG A 235 -9.00 18.81 30.22
CA ARG A 235 -10.44 18.59 30.06
C ARG A 235 -10.79 17.98 28.70
N THR A 236 -10.13 18.43 27.66
CA THR A 236 -10.29 17.85 26.32
C THR A 236 -9.90 16.37 26.31
N MET A 237 -8.73 16.03 26.84
CA MET A 237 -8.28 14.65 26.89
C MET A 237 -9.15 13.77 27.78
N ALA A 238 -9.63 14.30 28.93
CA ALA A 238 -10.56 13.57 29.79
C ALA A 238 -11.94 13.34 29.14
N GLY A 239 -12.44 14.31 28.38
CA GLY A 239 -13.76 14.23 27.75
C GLY A 239 -13.81 13.48 26.43
N THR A 240 -12.76 13.54 25.61
CA THR A 240 -12.75 12.91 24.28
C THR A 240 -11.81 11.72 24.17
N GLY A 241 -10.79 11.63 25.03
CA GLY A 241 -9.73 10.63 24.93
C GLY A 241 -10.25 9.20 24.97
N SER A 242 -11.13 8.86 25.90
CA SER A 242 -11.67 7.49 26.02
C SER A 242 -12.49 7.07 24.81
N VAL A 243 -13.32 7.95 24.28
CA VAL A 243 -14.19 7.67 23.13
C VAL A 243 -13.35 7.47 21.86
N VAL A 244 -12.42 8.39 21.63
CA VAL A 244 -11.55 8.36 20.44
C VAL A 244 -10.60 7.16 20.50
N THR A 245 -10.04 6.87 21.68
CA THR A 245 -9.16 5.71 21.86
C THR A 245 -9.92 4.40 21.67
N ALA A 246 -11.10 4.26 22.27
CA ALA A 246 -11.92 3.06 22.09
C ALA A 246 -12.30 2.85 20.62
N ALA A 247 -12.80 3.88 19.95
CA ALA A 247 -13.15 3.80 18.53
C ALA A 247 -11.95 3.46 17.64
N GLY A 248 -10.81 4.11 17.86
CA GLY A 248 -9.57 3.84 17.12
C GLY A 248 -9.07 2.42 17.32
N LEU A 249 -9.09 1.90 18.55
CA LEU A 249 -8.68 0.52 18.85
C LEU A 249 -9.64 -0.50 18.25
N VAL A 250 -10.96 -0.30 18.37
CA VAL A 250 -11.96 -1.20 17.76
C VAL A 250 -11.73 -1.29 16.25
N PHE A 251 -11.56 -0.14 15.60
CA PHE A 251 -11.31 -0.13 14.16
C PHE A 251 -9.96 -0.79 13.81
N ALA A 252 -8.90 -0.52 14.58
CA ALA A 252 -7.60 -1.14 14.38
C ALA A 252 -7.65 -2.67 14.50
N PHE A 253 -8.29 -3.19 15.54
CA PHE A 253 -8.46 -4.64 15.72
C PHE A 253 -9.32 -5.26 14.62
N THR A 254 -10.37 -4.56 14.19
CA THR A 254 -11.21 -5.02 13.06
C THR A 254 -10.39 -5.13 11.79
N MET A 255 -9.55 -4.14 11.49
CA MET A 255 -8.67 -4.18 10.31
C MET A 255 -7.61 -5.29 10.43
N CYS A 256 -7.00 -5.48 11.60
CA CYS A 256 -6.07 -6.59 11.83
C CYS A 256 -6.74 -7.96 11.65
N GLY A 257 -8.05 -8.06 11.84
CA GLY A 257 -8.81 -9.29 11.62
C GLY A 257 -8.71 -9.83 10.18
N PHE A 258 -8.41 -8.98 9.20
CA PHE A 258 -8.20 -9.43 7.82
C PHE A 258 -7.00 -10.37 7.65
N ILE A 259 -6.09 -10.47 8.62
CA ILE A 259 -4.97 -11.43 8.59
C ILE A 259 -5.44 -12.89 8.57
N PHE A 260 -6.66 -13.14 9.09
CA PHE A 260 -7.27 -14.48 9.10
C PHE A 260 -7.97 -14.82 7.79
N GLY A 261 -8.02 -13.90 6.83
CA GLY A 261 -8.57 -14.12 5.50
C GLY A 261 -7.62 -14.91 4.60
N GLU A 262 -8.15 -15.53 3.56
CA GLU A 262 -7.37 -16.30 2.59
C GLU A 262 -6.53 -15.42 1.65
N LEU A 263 -6.90 -14.14 1.50
CA LEU A 263 -6.23 -13.20 0.61
C LEU A 263 -5.12 -12.45 1.35
N MET A 264 -3.88 -12.79 1.05
CA MET A 264 -2.69 -12.17 1.66
C MET A 264 -2.67 -10.64 1.52
N VAL A 265 -3.09 -10.13 0.36
CA VAL A 265 -3.17 -8.67 0.11
C VAL A 265 -4.08 -7.97 1.13
N LEU A 266 -5.26 -8.55 1.42
CA LEU A 266 -6.18 -8.00 2.42
C LEU A 266 -5.57 -8.05 3.82
N GLY A 267 -4.87 -9.13 4.16
CA GLY A 267 -4.13 -9.25 5.42
C GLY A 267 -3.06 -8.16 5.56
N GLN A 268 -2.31 -7.89 4.51
CA GLN A 268 -1.31 -6.82 4.48
C GLN A 268 -1.94 -5.42 4.60
N ILE A 269 -3.02 -5.14 3.86
CA ILE A 269 -3.75 -3.86 3.94
C ILE A 269 -4.32 -3.68 5.34
N GLY A 270 -5.04 -4.68 5.85
CA GLY A 270 -5.70 -4.61 7.15
C GLY A 270 -4.73 -4.43 8.32
N THR A 271 -3.62 -5.18 8.32
CA THR A 271 -2.58 -5.03 9.35
C THR A 271 -1.86 -3.70 9.26
N THR A 272 -1.56 -3.20 8.05
CA THR A 272 -0.95 -1.88 7.86
C THR A 272 -1.83 -0.76 8.40
N ILE A 273 -3.12 -0.80 8.09
CA ILE A 273 -4.11 0.16 8.61
C ILE A 273 -4.26 0.01 10.12
N GLY A 274 -4.40 -1.23 10.61
CA GLY A 274 -4.56 -1.51 12.04
C GLY A 274 -3.38 -1.01 12.88
N LEU A 275 -2.16 -1.31 12.45
CA LEU A 275 -0.92 -0.83 13.11
C LEU A 275 -0.83 0.70 13.07
N GLY A 276 -1.18 1.30 11.94
CA GLY A 276 -1.20 2.76 11.80
C GLY A 276 -2.18 3.43 12.75
N LEU A 277 -3.39 2.90 12.85
CA LEU A 277 -4.41 3.40 13.77
C LEU A 277 -4.03 3.19 15.23
N MET A 278 -3.41 2.06 15.57
CA MET A 278 -2.88 1.83 16.92
C MET A 278 -1.80 2.86 17.25
N PHE A 279 -0.86 3.07 16.35
CA PHE A 279 0.21 4.06 16.54
C PHE A 279 -0.36 5.48 16.66
N ASP A 280 -1.26 5.86 15.75
CA ASP A 280 -1.92 7.17 15.78
C ASP A 280 -2.69 7.39 17.10
N THR A 281 -3.49 6.41 17.50
CA THR A 281 -4.35 6.52 18.67
C THR A 281 -3.57 6.51 19.97
N LEU A 282 -2.62 5.58 20.14
CA LEU A 282 -1.92 5.39 21.40
C LEU A 282 -0.72 6.34 21.55
N ILE A 283 0.00 6.64 20.51
CA ILE A 283 1.22 7.43 20.58
C ILE A 283 0.97 8.88 20.13
N VAL A 284 0.53 9.06 18.90
CA VAL A 284 0.43 10.40 18.32
C VAL A 284 -0.61 11.22 19.05
N ARG A 285 -1.80 10.69 19.22
CA ARG A 285 -2.94 11.40 19.78
C ARG A 285 -2.90 11.48 21.31
N SER A 286 -2.54 10.39 21.98
CA SER A 286 -2.53 10.35 23.43
C SER A 286 -1.34 11.07 24.06
N PHE A 287 -0.19 11.13 23.37
CA PHE A 287 1.04 11.72 23.89
C PHE A 287 1.56 12.87 23.04
N MET A 288 1.80 12.67 21.74
CA MET A 288 2.52 13.65 20.93
C MET A 288 1.72 14.95 20.77
N THR A 289 0.48 14.88 20.31
CA THR A 289 -0.35 16.06 20.05
C THR A 289 -0.55 16.91 21.31
N PRO A 290 -0.96 16.35 22.48
CA PRO A 290 -1.09 17.13 23.70
C PRO A 290 0.24 17.65 24.23
N SER A 291 1.34 16.89 24.09
CA SER A 291 2.66 17.34 24.54
C SER A 291 3.16 18.52 23.70
N ILE A 292 3.02 18.47 22.37
CA ILE A 292 3.39 19.57 21.49
C ILE A 292 2.53 20.80 21.77
N ALA A 293 1.22 20.62 21.99
CA ALA A 293 0.33 21.72 22.33
C ALA A 293 0.70 22.36 23.68
N ALA A 294 1.09 21.56 24.68
CA ALA A 294 1.56 22.05 25.96
C ALA A 294 2.91 22.77 25.87
N LEU A 295 3.87 22.23 25.12
CA LEU A 295 5.20 22.83 24.93
C LEU A 295 5.13 24.16 24.19
N LEU A 296 4.36 24.24 23.11
CA LEU A 296 4.18 25.46 22.35
C LEU A 296 3.31 26.49 23.08
N GLY A 297 2.44 26.03 23.99
CA GLY A 297 1.58 26.88 24.77
C GLY A 297 0.75 27.85 23.93
N ARG A 298 0.93 29.16 24.18
CA ARG A 298 0.22 30.17 23.40
C ARG A 298 0.63 30.25 21.92
N TRP A 299 1.84 29.83 21.57
CA TRP A 299 2.32 29.80 20.19
C TRP A 299 1.58 28.76 19.35
N PHE A 300 1.11 27.69 19.96
CA PHE A 300 0.28 26.70 19.30
C PHE A 300 -0.95 27.33 18.63
N TRP A 301 -1.49 28.39 19.23
CA TRP A 301 -2.68 29.07 18.73
C TRP A 301 -2.41 30.29 17.85
N TRP A 302 -1.16 30.56 17.49
CA TRP A 302 -0.84 31.70 16.64
C TRP A 302 -1.55 31.59 15.26
N PRO A 303 -2.17 32.67 14.72
CA PRO A 303 -2.17 34.07 15.18
C PRO A 303 -3.25 34.43 16.21
N LEU A 304 -4.04 33.44 16.72
CA LEU A 304 -5.07 33.67 17.73
C LEU A 304 -4.43 34.06 19.08
N LYS A 305 -4.88 35.17 19.69
CA LYS A 305 -4.41 35.59 21.00
C LYS A 305 -5.17 34.87 22.10
N VAL A 306 -4.56 33.85 22.70
CA VAL A 306 -5.12 33.10 23.81
C VAL A 306 -4.54 33.55 25.13
N ARG A 307 -5.41 33.75 26.15
CA ARG A 307 -4.97 34.09 27.50
C ARG A 307 -4.43 32.83 28.19
N PRO A 308 -3.26 32.88 28.85
CA PRO A 308 -2.67 31.71 29.51
C PRO A 308 -3.39 31.36 30.84
N ARG A 309 -4.23 32.23 31.33
CA ARG A 309 -4.99 32.04 32.58
C ARG A 309 -6.50 32.19 32.33
N PRO A 310 -7.35 31.48 33.11
CA PRO A 310 -8.78 31.59 32.97
C PRO A 310 -9.24 33.04 33.17
N ALA A 311 -10.12 33.48 32.28
CA ALA A 311 -10.65 34.84 32.31
C ALA A 311 -11.71 35.03 33.41
N SER A 312 -12.23 33.95 34.00
CA SER A 312 -13.34 33.96 34.93
C SER A 312 -12.89 34.31 36.34
N THR A 313 -13.48 35.34 36.90
CA THR A 313 -13.37 35.71 38.34
C THR A 313 -13.95 34.64 39.27
N MET A 314 -14.81 33.74 38.78
CA MET A 314 -15.36 32.59 39.53
C MET A 314 -14.32 31.53 39.90
N LEU A 315 -13.20 31.49 39.21
CA LEU A 315 -12.10 30.51 39.47
C LEU A 315 -11.02 31.11 40.40
N ARG A 316 -11.19 32.34 40.90
CA ARG A 316 -10.28 32.90 41.91
C ARG A 316 -10.48 32.19 43.25
N PRO A 317 -9.38 31.83 43.96
CA PRO A 317 -9.50 31.28 45.29
C PRO A 317 -10.25 32.25 46.21
N TYR A 318 -10.87 31.71 47.20
CA TYR A 318 -11.86 32.25 48.14
C TYR A 318 -11.63 33.66 48.75
N GLY A 319 -10.62 34.41 48.42
CA GLY A 319 -10.28 35.68 49.02
C GLY A 319 -10.84 36.95 48.36
N THR A 320 -11.52 36.85 47.23
CA THR A 320 -11.94 38.01 46.41
C THR A 320 -13.37 37.94 45.90
N ARG A 321 -14.26 37.20 46.58
CA ARG A 321 -15.70 37.31 46.27
C ARG A 321 -16.16 38.69 46.76
N PRO A 322 -16.80 39.50 45.89
CA PRO A 322 -17.47 40.70 46.39
C PRO A 322 -18.46 40.25 47.45
N SER A 323 -18.46 40.90 48.60
CA SER A 323 -19.41 40.59 49.68
C SER A 323 -20.81 40.72 49.11
N VAL A 324 -21.70 39.81 49.50
CA VAL A 324 -23.14 39.82 49.11
C VAL A 324 -23.79 41.19 49.34
N ARG A 325 -23.21 42.01 50.21
CA ARG A 325 -23.62 43.40 50.46
C ARG A 325 -23.42 44.35 49.28
N SER A 326 -22.51 44.08 48.35
CA SER A 326 -22.31 44.92 47.16
C SER A 326 -23.24 44.57 45.99
N LEU A 327 -24.07 43.57 46.13
CA LEU A 327 -25.06 43.16 45.13
C LEU A 327 -26.48 43.64 45.46
N LEU A 328 -26.63 44.35 46.57
CA LEU A 328 -27.91 44.85 47.04
C LEU A 328 -28.05 46.39 46.96
N HIS A 329 -27.16 47.05 46.23
CA HIS A 329 -27.25 48.47 45.91
C HIS A 329 -27.23 48.67 44.39
#